data_4b5108aca087cdcc30ebe858e7be4f8b
#
_entry.id   4b5108aca087cdcc30ebe858e7be4f8b
#
_cell.length_a   1.000
_cell.length_b   1.000
_cell.length_c   1.000
_cell.angle_alpha   90.00
_cell.angle_beta   90.00
_cell.angle_gamma   90.00
#
_symmetry.space_group_name_H-M   'P 1'
#
loop_
_entity.id
_entity.type
_entity.pdbx_description
1 polymer ?
#
loop_
_entity_poly.entity_id
_entity_poly.type
_entity_poly.pdbx_seq_one_letter_code
_entity_poly.pdbx_strand_id
1 'polypeptide(L)'
;MTRDSTAIIKLAISMAIFGSIGFFTIHTGIPALELVFIRCICATIILTSIWWFVGQHKKETFTKKNITTTIVCGIFLVLNWVFLFKAFEVMSISIAITLYNLAPIFLLIISFVFLRERLNLLGIFATALCFLGSIFIIGLEHLQNVESLKSSGFIWAILSAICYALTMLTSKKIEHLSSYALTFIQ
;
A
#
# COMPACT_ATOMS: atom_id res chain seq x y z
N MET A 1 -15.00 -19.03 -18.17
CA MET A 1 -14.77 -17.98 -17.15
C MET A 1 -14.70 -16.65 -17.85
N THR A 2 -15.52 -15.69 -17.46
CA THR A 2 -15.48 -14.35 -18.01
C THR A 2 -14.18 -13.66 -17.63
N ARG A 3 -13.72 -12.72 -18.45
CA ARG A 3 -12.49 -11.92 -18.23
C ARG A 3 -12.48 -11.27 -16.83
N ASP A 4 -13.64 -10.88 -16.34
CA ASP A 4 -13.82 -10.27 -15.01
C ASP A 4 -13.60 -11.26 -13.86
N SER A 5 -14.08 -12.51 -13.99
CA SER A 5 -13.88 -13.57 -12.98
C SER A 5 -12.39 -13.89 -12.78
N THR A 6 -11.61 -13.92 -13.89
CA THR A 6 -10.17 -14.16 -13.82
C THR A 6 -9.44 -13.00 -13.14
N ALA A 7 -9.85 -11.75 -13.37
CA ALA A 7 -9.28 -10.58 -12.72
C ALA A 7 -9.56 -10.58 -11.19
N ILE A 8 -10.78 -10.93 -10.78
CA ILE A 8 -11.17 -11.04 -9.36
C ILE A 8 -10.36 -12.12 -8.65
N ILE A 9 -10.18 -13.30 -9.27
CA ILE A 9 -9.40 -14.38 -8.67
C ILE A 9 -7.93 -13.96 -8.50
N LYS A 10 -7.33 -13.34 -9.51
CA LYS A 10 -5.95 -12.81 -9.41
C LYS A 10 -5.82 -11.78 -8.30
N LEU A 11 -6.78 -10.89 -8.18
CA LEU A 11 -6.81 -9.89 -7.10
C LEU A 11 -6.91 -10.56 -5.73
N ALA A 12 -7.81 -11.52 -5.56
CA ALA A 12 -7.99 -12.24 -4.30
C ALA A 12 -6.71 -12.99 -3.88
N ILE A 13 -6.05 -13.68 -4.82
CA ILE A 13 -4.78 -14.37 -4.55
C ILE A 13 -3.70 -13.36 -4.16
N SER A 14 -3.58 -12.24 -4.88
CA SER A 14 -2.61 -11.18 -4.57
C SER A 14 -2.84 -10.59 -3.17
N MET A 15 -4.09 -10.38 -2.78
CA MET A 15 -4.44 -9.87 -1.44
C MET A 15 -4.18 -10.90 -0.34
N ALA A 16 -4.37 -12.20 -0.60
CA ALA A 16 -4.03 -13.26 0.34
C ALA A 16 -2.51 -13.32 0.58
N ILE A 17 -1.70 -13.24 -0.49
CA ILE A 17 -0.24 -13.16 -0.40
C ILE A 17 0.17 -11.90 0.36
N PHE A 18 -0.44 -10.75 0.06
CA PHE A 18 -0.15 -9.51 0.74
C PHE A 18 -0.48 -9.58 2.25
N GLY A 19 -1.59 -10.21 2.61
CA GLY A 19 -1.99 -10.40 4.01
C GLY A 19 -1.00 -11.24 4.82
N SER A 20 -0.26 -12.15 4.20
CA SER A 20 0.75 -12.97 4.89
C SER A 20 2.05 -12.21 5.24
N ILE A 21 2.26 -11.02 4.67
CA ILE A 21 3.50 -10.25 4.84
C ILE A 21 3.79 -9.93 6.30
N GLY A 22 2.77 -9.52 7.06
CA GLY A 22 2.93 -9.20 8.48
C GLY A 22 3.46 -10.37 9.29
N PHE A 23 2.97 -11.58 9.03
CA PHE A 23 3.43 -12.80 9.67
C PHE A 23 4.92 -13.06 9.40
N PHE A 24 5.34 -13.00 8.14
CA PHE A 24 6.74 -13.19 7.77
C PHE A 24 7.64 -12.09 8.33
N THR A 25 7.19 -10.83 8.32
CA THR A 25 7.96 -9.70 8.82
C THR A 25 8.38 -9.88 10.29
N ILE A 26 7.46 -10.31 11.15
CA ILE A 26 7.79 -10.54 12.57
C ILE A 26 8.71 -11.72 12.78
N HIS A 27 8.53 -12.82 12.02
CA HIS A 27 9.31 -14.03 12.21
C HIS A 27 10.74 -13.92 11.68
N THR A 28 11.07 -12.93 10.86
CA THR A 28 12.43 -12.71 10.39
C THR A 28 13.33 -12.08 11.46
N GLY A 29 12.77 -11.34 12.42
CA GLY A 29 13.54 -10.59 13.42
C GLY A 29 14.42 -9.48 12.83
N ILE A 30 14.27 -9.15 11.57
CA ILE A 30 15.05 -8.12 10.87
C ILE A 30 14.41 -6.74 11.11
N PRO A 31 15.21 -5.70 11.45
CA PRO A 31 14.68 -4.34 11.59
C PRO A 31 13.95 -3.84 10.36
N ALA A 32 12.94 -2.96 10.55
CA ALA A 32 12.07 -2.48 9.50
C ALA A 32 12.80 -1.91 8.28
N LEU A 33 13.83 -1.10 8.51
CA LEU A 33 14.61 -0.47 7.42
C LEU A 33 15.37 -1.48 6.58
N GLU A 34 16.03 -2.45 7.23
CA GLU A 34 16.80 -3.50 6.55
C GLU A 34 15.88 -4.40 5.72
N LEU A 35 14.73 -4.75 6.30
CA LEU A 35 13.74 -5.57 5.61
C LEU A 35 13.18 -4.88 4.36
N VAL A 36 12.86 -3.58 4.43
CA VAL A 36 12.41 -2.80 3.26
C VAL A 36 13.51 -2.77 2.20
N PHE A 37 14.77 -2.54 2.60
CA PHE A 37 15.89 -2.49 1.67
C PHE A 37 16.09 -3.82 0.92
N ILE A 38 16.11 -4.95 1.64
CA ILE A 38 16.22 -6.29 1.06
C ILE A 38 15.06 -6.55 0.09
N ARG A 39 13.84 -6.21 0.47
CA ARG A 39 12.66 -6.36 -0.38
C ARG A 39 12.74 -5.53 -1.66
N CYS A 40 13.19 -4.29 -1.58
CA CYS A 40 13.36 -3.43 -2.75
C CYS A 40 14.38 -4.04 -3.73
N ILE A 41 15.52 -4.52 -3.23
CA ILE A 41 16.52 -5.19 -4.07
C ILE A 41 15.94 -6.45 -4.74
N CYS A 42 15.34 -7.34 -3.96
CA CYS A 42 14.77 -8.58 -4.49
C CYS A 42 13.66 -8.28 -5.51
N ALA A 43 12.76 -7.34 -5.22
CA ALA A 43 11.69 -6.95 -6.12
C ALA A 43 12.25 -6.37 -7.42
N THR A 44 13.26 -5.49 -7.34
CA THR A 44 13.92 -4.90 -8.52
C THR A 44 14.52 -5.97 -9.41
N ILE A 45 15.26 -6.93 -8.85
CA ILE A 45 15.87 -8.02 -9.62
C ILE A 45 14.80 -8.88 -10.31
N ILE A 46 13.77 -9.30 -9.57
CA ILE A 46 12.71 -10.15 -10.09
C ILE A 46 11.90 -9.42 -11.18
N LEU A 47 11.49 -8.19 -10.91
CA LEU A 47 10.68 -7.40 -11.84
C LEU A 47 11.47 -7.02 -13.10
N THR A 48 12.76 -6.68 -12.98
CA THR A 48 13.63 -6.43 -14.14
C THR A 48 13.73 -7.67 -15.01
N SER A 49 13.92 -8.83 -14.39
CA SER A 49 13.99 -10.10 -15.13
C SER A 49 12.69 -10.38 -15.87
N ILE A 50 11.53 -10.26 -15.20
CA ILE A 50 10.22 -10.49 -15.82
C ILE A 50 9.97 -9.48 -16.95
N TRP A 51 10.24 -8.20 -16.71
CA TRP A 51 10.04 -7.14 -17.70
C TRP A 51 10.88 -7.35 -18.96
N TRP A 52 12.12 -7.82 -18.79
CA TRP A 52 13.00 -8.17 -19.88
C TRP A 52 12.50 -9.38 -20.67
N PHE A 53 12.15 -10.49 -19.99
CA PHE A 53 11.67 -11.72 -20.65
C PHE A 53 10.32 -11.54 -21.36
N VAL A 54 9.42 -10.72 -20.81
CA VAL A 54 8.13 -10.42 -21.44
C VAL A 54 8.28 -9.47 -22.65
N GLY A 55 9.45 -8.82 -22.81
CA GLY A 55 9.75 -7.95 -23.96
C GLY A 55 8.95 -6.64 -23.97
N GLN A 56 8.31 -6.29 -22.86
CA GLN A 56 7.51 -5.06 -22.76
C GLN A 56 8.35 -3.78 -22.77
N HIS A 57 9.65 -3.87 -22.46
CA HIS A 57 10.59 -2.75 -22.53
C HIS A 57 10.61 -2.03 -23.89
N LYS A 58 10.21 -2.72 -24.97
CA LYS A 58 10.17 -2.16 -26.34
C LYS A 58 8.92 -1.29 -26.62
N LYS A 59 7.92 -1.32 -25.75
CA LYS A 59 6.63 -0.65 -25.94
C LYS A 59 6.43 0.55 -25.02
N GLU A 60 7.38 0.82 -24.13
CA GLU A 60 7.26 1.87 -23.12
C GLU A 60 7.60 3.25 -23.68
N THR A 61 6.78 4.22 -23.33
CA THR A 61 7.01 5.63 -23.67
C THR A 61 7.43 6.39 -22.42
N PHE A 62 8.74 6.57 -22.24
CA PHE A 62 9.26 7.30 -21.09
C PHE A 62 9.23 8.81 -21.34
N THR A 63 8.30 9.49 -20.71
CA THR A 63 8.26 10.96 -20.66
C THR A 63 8.90 11.44 -19.36
N LYS A 64 9.70 12.51 -19.39
CA LYS A 64 10.33 13.09 -18.18
C LYS A 64 9.32 13.31 -17.04
N LYS A 65 8.12 13.79 -17.35
CA LYS A 65 7.03 14.01 -16.40
C LYS A 65 6.61 12.69 -15.72
N ASN A 66 6.42 11.62 -16.52
CA ASN A 66 6.00 10.32 -15.99
C ASN A 66 7.09 9.72 -15.10
N ILE A 67 8.36 9.79 -15.50
CA ILE A 67 9.48 9.30 -14.71
C ILE A 67 9.54 10.02 -13.36
N THR A 68 9.50 11.36 -13.35
CA THR A 68 9.52 12.14 -12.10
C THR A 68 8.34 11.81 -11.21
N THR A 69 7.12 11.69 -11.77
CA THR A 69 5.93 11.33 -11.00
C THR A 69 6.04 9.91 -10.43
N THR A 70 6.62 8.97 -11.19
CA THR A 70 6.83 7.59 -10.73
C THR A 70 7.88 7.53 -9.63
N ILE A 71 8.97 8.30 -9.71
CA ILE A 71 9.97 8.39 -8.64
C ILE A 71 9.33 8.94 -7.35
N VAL A 72 8.54 10.00 -7.44
CA VAL A 72 7.83 10.56 -6.27
C VAL A 72 6.86 9.54 -5.68
N CYS A 73 6.14 8.80 -6.53
CA CYS A 73 5.27 7.71 -6.12
C CYS A 73 6.06 6.61 -5.40
N GLY A 74 7.24 6.24 -5.92
CA GLY A 74 8.14 5.26 -5.29
C GLY A 74 8.65 5.71 -3.92
N ILE A 75 9.00 6.98 -3.76
CA ILE A 75 9.40 7.54 -2.46
C ILE A 75 8.26 7.37 -1.44
N PHE A 76 7.03 7.72 -1.80
CA PHE A 76 5.88 7.52 -0.91
C PHE A 76 5.63 6.04 -0.60
N LEU A 77 5.83 5.15 -1.56
CA LEU A 77 5.69 3.71 -1.38
C LEU A 77 6.73 3.16 -0.40
N VAL A 78 8.00 3.55 -0.52
CA VAL A 78 9.07 3.14 0.40
C VAL A 78 8.81 3.68 1.80
N LEU A 79 8.45 4.96 1.95
CA LEU A 79 8.10 5.55 3.24
C LEU A 79 6.90 4.84 3.88
N ASN A 80 5.89 4.50 3.08
CA ASN A 80 4.75 3.70 3.54
C ASN A 80 5.20 2.37 4.16
N TRP A 81 6.08 1.61 3.49
CA TRP A 81 6.59 0.34 4.00
C TRP A 81 7.43 0.51 5.26
N VAL A 82 8.32 1.50 5.28
CA VAL A 82 9.17 1.80 6.46
C VAL A 82 8.30 2.09 7.68
N PHE A 83 7.30 2.97 7.52
CA PHE A 83 6.41 3.33 8.62
C PHE A 83 5.52 2.17 9.07
N LEU A 84 5.01 1.37 8.13
CA LEU A 84 4.18 0.21 8.45
C LEU A 84 4.98 -0.83 9.25
N PHE A 85 6.19 -1.14 8.83
CA PHE A 85 7.01 -2.13 9.53
C PHE A 85 7.51 -1.60 10.88
N LYS A 86 7.80 -0.31 11.01
CA LYS A 86 8.04 0.31 12.31
C LYS A 86 6.84 0.22 13.24
N ALA A 87 5.63 0.35 12.70
CA ALA A 87 4.43 0.11 13.51
C ALA A 87 4.37 -1.34 14.01
N PHE A 88 4.72 -2.33 13.17
CA PHE A 88 4.75 -3.75 13.55
C PHE A 88 5.79 -4.07 14.65
N GLU A 89 6.88 -3.30 14.75
CA GLU A 89 7.89 -3.47 15.80
C GLU A 89 7.39 -3.07 17.20
N VAL A 90 6.43 -2.14 17.27
CA VAL A 90 6.02 -1.51 18.55
C VAL A 90 4.56 -1.72 18.91
N MET A 91 3.78 -2.33 18.03
CA MET A 91 2.37 -2.63 18.30
C MET A 91 1.92 -3.92 17.60
N SER A 92 0.74 -4.44 17.99
CA SER A 92 0.14 -5.61 17.35
C SER A 92 -0.08 -5.37 15.85
N ILE A 93 0.29 -6.37 15.01
CA ILE A 93 0.07 -6.34 13.55
C ILE A 93 -1.39 -6.03 13.22
N SER A 94 -2.33 -6.67 13.92
CA SER A 94 -3.76 -6.50 13.66
C SER A 94 -4.20 -5.06 13.85
N ILE A 95 -3.72 -4.38 14.90
CA ILE A 95 -4.02 -2.98 15.17
C ILE A 95 -3.34 -2.09 14.12
N ALA A 96 -2.07 -2.33 13.80
CA ALA A 96 -1.34 -1.57 12.79
C ALA A 96 -2.00 -1.67 11.41
N ILE A 97 -2.42 -2.87 10.98
CA ILE A 97 -3.13 -3.07 9.71
C ILE A 97 -4.50 -2.37 9.71
N THR A 98 -5.21 -2.36 10.83
CA THR A 98 -6.49 -1.64 10.91
C THR A 98 -6.31 -0.15 10.74
N LEU A 99 -5.30 0.43 11.40
CA LEU A 99 -4.96 1.84 11.21
C LEU A 99 -4.48 2.12 9.77
N TYR A 100 -3.73 1.20 9.18
CA TYR A 100 -3.33 1.27 7.78
C TYR A 100 -4.53 1.25 6.82
N ASN A 101 -5.60 0.52 7.15
CA ASN A 101 -6.84 0.49 6.39
C ASN A 101 -7.62 1.83 6.40
N LEU A 102 -7.15 2.84 7.14
CA LEU A 102 -7.62 4.23 7.01
C LEU A 102 -7.12 4.90 5.72
N ALA A 103 -6.16 4.33 5.01
CA ALA A 103 -5.60 4.90 3.78
C ALA A 103 -6.66 5.30 2.73
N PRO A 104 -7.71 4.51 2.44
CA PRO A 104 -8.78 4.94 1.54
C PRO A 104 -9.55 6.17 2.04
N ILE A 105 -9.68 6.34 3.36
CA ILE A 105 -10.32 7.54 3.95
C ILE A 105 -9.42 8.76 3.70
N PHE A 106 -8.12 8.65 3.98
CA PHE A 106 -7.16 9.72 3.66
C PHE A 106 -7.13 10.03 2.17
N LEU A 107 -7.20 9.00 1.30
CA LEU A 107 -7.27 9.20 -0.14
C LEU A 107 -8.51 10.02 -0.53
N LEU A 108 -9.69 9.71 0.01
CA LEU A 108 -10.91 10.46 -0.25
C LEU A 108 -10.79 11.91 0.21
N ILE A 109 -10.26 12.16 1.41
CA ILE A 109 -10.06 13.51 1.95
C ILE A 109 -9.09 14.30 1.08
N ILE A 110 -7.94 13.70 0.73
CA ILE A 110 -6.91 14.36 -0.09
C ILE A 110 -7.44 14.64 -1.50
N SER A 111 -8.16 13.68 -2.11
CA SER A 111 -8.78 13.86 -3.44
C SER A 111 -9.81 14.99 -3.43
N PHE A 112 -10.63 15.07 -2.40
CA PHE A 112 -11.61 16.14 -2.25
C PHE A 112 -10.95 17.52 -2.08
N VAL A 113 -9.97 17.62 -1.17
CA VAL A 113 -9.32 18.90 -0.83
C VAL A 113 -8.40 19.40 -1.96
N PHE A 114 -7.56 18.52 -2.50
CA PHE A 114 -6.51 18.91 -3.46
C PHE A 114 -6.90 18.78 -4.92
N LEU A 115 -7.69 17.75 -5.28
CA LEU A 115 -8.14 17.57 -6.65
C LEU A 115 -9.53 18.15 -6.92
N ARG A 116 -10.26 18.57 -5.86
CA ARG A 116 -11.65 19.06 -5.94
C ARG A 116 -12.57 18.04 -6.64
N GLU A 117 -12.25 16.76 -6.52
CA GLU A 117 -13.09 15.69 -7.04
C GLU A 117 -14.37 15.59 -6.20
N ARG A 118 -15.49 15.33 -6.85
CA ARG A 118 -16.75 15.11 -6.14
C ARG A 118 -16.68 13.77 -5.40
N LEU A 119 -16.99 13.79 -4.11
CA LEU A 119 -17.05 12.56 -3.30
C LEU A 119 -18.20 11.68 -3.82
N ASN A 120 -17.87 10.45 -4.18
CA ASN A 120 -18.86 9.45 -4.52
C ASN A 120 -19.39 8.83 -3.22
N LEU A 121 -20.70 9.01 -2.96
CA LEU A 121 -21.38 8.47 -1.78
C LEU A 121 -21.19 6.94 -1.65
N LEU A 122 -21.21 6.23 -2.77
CA LEU A 122 -20.97 4.78 -2.78
C LEU A 122 -19.54 4.44 -2.33
N GLY A 123 -18.55 5.23 -2.75
CA GLY A 123 -17.16 5.08 -2.32
C GLY A 123 -16.99 5.35 -0.84
N ILE A 124 -17.64 6.38 -0.30
CA ILE A 124 -17.63 6.69 1.14
C ILE A 124 -18.23 5.53 1.93
N PHE A 125 -19.40 5.04 1.51
CA PHE A 125 -20.10 3.93 2.18
C PHE A 125 -19.28 2.64 2.15
N ALA A 126 -18.72 2.28 0.99
CA ALA A 126 -17.86 1.11 0.85
C ALA A 126 -16.61 1.20 1.74
N THR A 127 -15.97 2.37 1.81
CA THR A 127 -14.79 2.61 2.66
C THR A 127 -15.15 2.50 4.15
N ALA A 128 -16.28 3.07 4.56
CA ALA A 128 -16.78 2.95 5.93
C ALA A 128 -17.08 1.50 6.30
N LEU A 129 -17.69 0.75 5.39
CA LEU A 129 -17.99 -0.68 5.60
C LEU A 129 -16.71 -1.51 5.74
N CYS A 130 -15.70 -1.27 4.90
CA CYS A 130 -14.40 -1.92 5.01
C CYS A 130 -13.72 -1.62 6.35
N PHE A 131 -13.78 -0.37 6.81
CA PHE A 131 -13.21 0.03 8.08
C PHE A 131 -13.92 -0.63 9.27
N LEU A 132 -15.26 -0.66 9.26
CA LEU A 132 -16.04 -1.37 10.26
C LEU A 132 -15.69 -2.87 10.27
N GLY A 133 -15.56 -3.50 9.09
CA GLY A 133 -15.12 -4.89 8.99
C GLY A 133 -13.74 -5.12 9.61
N SER A 134 -12.81 -4.20 9.43
CA SER A 134 -11.47 -4.28 10.04
C SER A 134 -11.53 -4.19 11.57
N ILE A 135 -12.40 -3.34 12.13
CA ILE A 135 -12.62 -3.25 13.58
C ILE A 135 -13.19 -4.58 14.14
N PHE A 136 -14.14 -5.19 13.44
CA PHE A 136 -14.69 -6.49 13.87
C PHE A 136 -13.64 -7.61 13.88
N ILE A 137 -12.69 -7.61 12.94
CA ILE A 137 -11.61 -8.61 12.89
C ILE A 137 -10.69 -8.51 14.13
N ILE A 138 -10.42 -7.29 14.61
CA ILE A 138 -9.56 -7.09 15.79
C ILE A 138 -10.26 -7.56 17.06
N GLY A 139 -11.59 -7.51 17.10
CA GLY A 139 -12.36 -7.70 18.29
C GLY A 139 -12.34 -6.46 19.22
N LEU A 140 -13.46 -6.19 19.85
CA LEU A 140 -13.65 -5.03 20.73
C LEU A 140 -12.74 -5.08 21.97
N GLU A 141 -12.30 -6.28 22.38
CA GLU A 141 -11.44 -6.49 23.55
C GLU A 141 -10.04 -5.87 23.38
N HIS A 142 -9.50 -5.89 22.17
CA HIS A 142 -8.18 -5.32 21.87
C HIS A 142 -8.22 -3.79 21.74
N LEU A 143 -9.39 -3.21 21.46
CA LEU A 143 -9.58 -1.75 21.41
C LEU A 143 -9.66 -1.12 22.81
N GLN A 144 -9.93 -1.91 23.85
CA GLN A 144 -9.98 -1.43 25.23
C GLN A 144 -8.60 -1.16 25.82
N ASN A 145 -7.53 -1.67 25.23
CA ASN A 145 -6.16 -1.38 25.62
C ASN A 145 -5.70 -0.01 25.06
N VAL A 146 -6.19 1.07 25.69
CA VAL A 146 -5.88 2.47 25.33
C VAL A 146 -4.36 2.77 25.38
N GLU A 147 -3.58 1.98 26.10
CA GLU A 147 -2.12 2.11 26.14
C GLU A 147 -1.47 1.84 24.78
N SER A 148 -2.01 0.94 23.98
CA SER A 148 -1.51 0.68 22.62
C SER A 148 -1.73 1.87 21.68
N LEU A 149 -2.77 2.68 21.90
CA LEU A 149 -3.05 3.90 21.14
C LEU A 149 -2.13 5.06 21.50
N LYS A 150 -1.55 5.06 22.71
CA LYS A 150 -0.55 6.05 23.14
C LYS A 150 0.87 5.68 22.70
N SER A 151 1.06 4.50 22.11
CA SER A 151 2.36 4.06 21.65
C SER A 151 2.81 4.84 20.41
N SER A 152 4.11 4.99 20.22
CA SER A 152 4.69 5.55 18.99
C SER A 152 4.23 4.79 17.73
N GLY A 153 3.80 3.55 17.86
CA GLY A 153 3.27 2.72 16.80
C GLY A 153 2.02 3.29 16.11
N PHE A 154 1.16 3.96 16.87
CA PHE A 154 -0.01 4.62 16.32
C PHE A 154 0.38 5.70 15.29
N ILE A 155 1.37 6.53 15.62
CA ILE A 155 1.86 7.58 14.71
C ILE A 155 2.45 6.96 13.45
N TRP A 156 3.24 5.90 13.57
CA TRP A 156 3.83 5.20 12.44
C TRP A 156 2.78 4.57 11.53
N ALA A 157 1.75 3.94 12.08
CA ALA A 157 0.66 3.36 11.31
C ALA A 157 -0.15 4.41 10.54
N ILE A 158 -0.47 5.56 11.16
CA ILE A 158 -1.16 6.67 10.49
C ILE A 158 -0.30 7.29 9.40
N LEU A 159 0.99 7.53 9.64
CA LEU A 159 1.91 8.04 8.62
C LEU A 159 2.01 7.08 7.44
N SER A 160 2.05 5.78 7.70
CA SER A 160 2.00 4.76 6.65
C SER A 160 0.72 4.87 5.81
N ALA A 161 -0.45 4.97 6.44
CA ALA A 161 -1.72 5.11 5.74
C ALA A 161 -1.78 6.38 4.87
N ILE A 162 -1.25 7.51 5.36
CA ILE A 162 -1.15 8.76 4.59
C ILE A 162 -0.21 8.60 3.40
N CYS A 163 0.98 8.01 3.59
CA CYS A 163 1.92 7.76 2.51
C CYS A 163 1.32 6.84 1.45
N TYR A 164 0.56 5.82 1.85
CA TYR A 164 -0.14 4.94 0.92
C TYR A 164 -1.22 5.68 0.11
N ALA A 165 -2.01 6.54 0.75
CA ALA A 165 -2.97 7.40 0.07
C ALA A 165 -2.28 8.33 -0.96
N LEU A 166 -1.12 8.90 -0.62
CA LEU A 166 -0.33 9.71 -1.54
C LEU A 166 0.26 8.88 -2.69
N THR A 167 0.68 7.64 -2.44
CA THR A 167 1.10 6.69 -3.49
C THR A 167 -0.03 6.43 -4.47
N MET A 168 -1.24 6.13 -3.99
CA MET A 168 -2.42 5.93 -4.83
C MET A 168 -2.77 7.17 -5.66
N LEU A 169 -2.70 8.35 -5.04
CA LEU A 169 -3.00 9.61 -5.70
C LEU A 169 -1.99 9.97 -6.79
N THR A 170 -0.70 9.75 -6.51
CA THR A 170 0.36 10.02 -7.48
C THR A 170 0.37 9.00 -8.61
N SER A 171 0.09 7.73 -8.33
CA SER A 171 -0.01 6.69 -9.35
C SER A 171 -1.15 6.94 -10.35
N LYS A 172 -2.26 7.53 -9.90
CA LYS A 172 -3.39 7.93 -10.78
C LYS A 172 -2.98 8.95 -11.85
N LYS A 173 -1.92 9.74 -11.61
CA LYS A 173 -1.43 10.76 -12.55
C LYS A 173 -0.44 10.21 -13.59
N ILE A 174 -0.08 8.94 -13.48
CA ILE A 174 0.88 8.29 -14.37
C ILE A 174 0.10 7.63 -15.50
N GLU A 175 0.29 8.12 -16.72
CA GLU A 175 -0.37 7.65 -17.92
C GLU A 175 0.65 6.96 -18.84
N HIS A 176 0.20 5.99 -19.63
CA HIS A 176 0.98 5.33 -20.68
C HIS A 176 2.22 4.54 -20.22
N LEU A 177 2.33 4.21 -18.94
CA LEU A 177 3.32 3.24 -18.46
C LEU A 177 2.63 1.90 -18.14
N SER A 178 3.27 0.80 -18.48
CA SER A 178 2.80 -0.52 -18.05
C SER A 178 2.96 -0.68 -16.54
N SER A 179 2.17 -1.59 -15.95
CA SER A 179 2.32 -1.92 -14.53
C SER A 179 3.72 -2.42 -14.18
N TYR A 180 4.41 -3.06 -15.14
CA TYR A 180 5.79 -3.54 -14.95
C TYR A 180 6.79 -2.39 -14.87
N ALA A 181 6.73 -1.44 -15.81
CA ALA A 181 7.59 -0.27 -15.82
C ALA A 181 7.35 0.62 -14.59
N LEU A 182 6.08 0.79 -14.21
CA LEU A 182 5.70 1.54 -13.02
C LEU A 182 6.34 0.95 -11.77
N THR A 183 6.16 -0.35 -11.53
CA THR A 183 6.65 -1.03 -10.32
C THR A 183 8.18 -1.17 -10.32
N PHE A 184 8.81 -1.23 -11.50
CA PHE A 184 10.27 -1.26 -11.62
C PHE A 184 10.92 0.08 -11.23
N ILE A 185 10.30 1.22 -11.59
CA ILE A 185 10.84 2.55 -11.29
C ILE A 185 10.53 2.96 -9.82
N GLN A 186 9.45 2.43 -9.22
CA GLN A 186 9.08 2.62 -7.80
C GLN A 186 10.03 1.90 -6.84
#